data_d2c824358183457eb0b27141ae9ef5df
#
_entry.id   d2c824358183457eb0b27141ae9ef5df
#
_cell.length_a   1.000
_cell.length_b   1.000
_cell.length_c   1.000
_cell.angle_alpha   90.00
_cell.angle_beta   90.00
_cell.angle_gamma   90.00
#
_symmetry.space_group_name_H-M   'P 1'
#
loop_
_entity.id
_entity.type
_entity.pdbx_description
1 polymer ?
#
loop_
_entity_poly.entity_id
_entity_poly.type
_entity_poly.pdbx_seq_one_letter_code
_entity_poly.pdbx_strand_id
1 'polypeptide(L)'
;NTESKWRNNIYVTWTQFDAYDSHRPEDQSNIMFSFSSDAGTTWSNALRINKISGDCVDSSNTTEGAVPCIGPNGEIYVSWSVHDKLYFDKSLDGGATWLDDDVFAGKQYGGWVYDIEGIFRCNGLPITQCDISNSPYKGTIYINYSDKTNGEKDVDVFLVRSTDGGSTWSEAIRVNDDPVGNGKQQFMSWMSVDPVTGSINIIYYDRRNYDDLSTDVYLARSTD
;
A
#
# COMPACT_ATOMS: atom_id res chain seq x y z
N ASN A 1 -10.47 16.70 -5.45
CA ASN A 1 -11.21 17.60 -4.59
C ASN A 1 -11.15 19.03 -5.11
N THR A 2 -12.28 19.61 -5.50
CA THR A 2 -12.38 20.96 -6.09
C THR A 2 -12.19 22.07 -5.07
N GLU A 3 -12.33 21.77 -3.77
CA GLU A 3 -12.26 22.72 -2.65
C GLU A 3 -10.86 22.79 -2.03
N SER A 4 -9.97 21.84 -2.36
CA SER A 4 -8.61 21.84 -1.79
C SER A 4 -7.77 23.00 -2.32
N LYS A 5 -7.05 23.65 -1.42
CA LYS A 5 -6.05 24.67 -1.77
C LYS A 5 -4.87 24.14 -2.58
N TRP A 6 -4.67 22.81 -2.58
CA TRP A 6 -3.67 22.11 -3.39
C TRP A 6 -4.26 21.45 -4.64
N ARG A 7 -5.42 21.92 -5.08
CA ARG A 7 -6.04 21.48 -6.32
C ARG A 7 -5.06 21.59 -7.49
N ASN A 8 -5.02 20.53 -8.32
CA ASN A 8 -4.14 20.37 -9.47
C ASN A 8 -2.66 20.09 -9.13
N ASN A 9 -2.29 19.95 -7.86
CA ASN A 9 -0.99 19.41 -7.52
C ASN A 9 -0.91 17.95 -7.96
N ILE A 10 0.29 17.54 -8.36
CA ILE A 10 0.65 16.16 -8.67
C ILE A 10 1.65 15.71 -7.61
N TYR A 11 1.46 14.51 -7.08
CA TYR A 11 2.31 13.93 -6.05
C TYR A 11 2.90 12.62 -6.53
N VAL A 12 4.17 12.37 -6.23
CA VAL A 12 4.87 11.14 -6.56
C VAL A 12 5.65 10.64 -5.35
N THR A 13 5.59 9.34 -5.15
CA THR A 13 6.42 8.63 -4.17
C THR A 13 7.18 7.52 -4.88
N TRP A 14 8.37 7.20 -4.39
CA TRP A 14 9.19 6.12 -4.92
C TRP A 14 10.14 5.59 -3.86
N THR A 15 10.63 4.39 -4.05
CA THR A 15 11.76 3.86 -3.29
C THR A 15 13.06 4.36 -3.91
N GLN A 16 13.95 4.88 -3.07
CA GLN A 16 15.32 5.21 -3.43
C GLN A 16 16.28 4.32 -2.67
N PHE A 17 17.16 3.68 -3.39
CA PHE A 17 18.28 2.91 -2.86
C PHE A 17 19.54 3.77 -2.90
N ASP A 18 20.34 3.77 -1.83
CA ASP A 18 21.67 4.38 -1.88
C ASP A 18 22.57 3.63 -2.89
N ALA A 19 22.50 2.29 -2.88
CA ALA A 19 23.10 1.43 -3.90
C ALA A 19 22.32 0.13 -4.01
N TYR A 20 21.64 -0.12 -5.14
CA TYR A 20 20.83 -1.33 -5.34
C TYR A 20 21.68 -2.60 -5.20
N ASP A 21 21.17 -3.60 -4.47
CA ASP A 21 21.79 -4.87 -4.16
C ASP A 21 23.11 -4.75 -3.33
N SER A 22 23.27 -3.64 -2.63
CA SER A 22 24.39 -3.46 -1.71
C SER A 22 24.15 -4.19 -0.40
N HIS A 23 25.15 -4.97 0.03
CA HIS A 23 25.17 -5.63 1.34
C HIS A 23 25.87 -4.79 2.44
N ARG A 24 26.20 -3.55 2.13
CA ARG A 24 26.85 -2.65 3.09
C ARG A 24 25.80 -2.11 4.06
N PRO A 25 26.02 -2.19 5.38
CA PRO A 25 25.01 -1.78 6.36
C PRO A 25 24.73 -0.26 6.39
N GLU A 26 25.60 0.55 5.81
CA GLU A 26 25.41 1.99 5.66
C GLU A 26 24.50 2.36 4.49
N ASP A 27 24.37 1.48 3.48
CA ASP A 27 23.48 1.72 2.33
C ASP A 27 22.03 1.38 2.71
N GLN A 28 21.12 2.31 2.46
CA GLN A 28 19.72 2.23 2.88
C GLN A 28 18.76 2.42 1.72
N SER A 29 17.57 1.82 1.87
CA SER A 29 16.40 2.12 1.04
C SER A 29 15.42 3.00 1.78
N ASN A 30 14.87 3.99 1.09
CA ASN A 30 14.00 5.00 1.67
C ASN A 30 12.82 5.34 0.75
N ILE A 31 11.70 5.75 1.34
CA ILE A 31 10.57 6.31 0.61
C ILE A 31 10.80 7.80 0.41
N MET A 32 10.84 8.20 -0.84
CA MET A 32 10.96 9.58 -1.26
C MET A 32 9.62 10.12 -1.75
N PHE A 33 9.46 11.41 -1.62
CA PHE A 33 8.29 12.18 -2.05
C PHE A 33 8.72 13.42 -2.82
N SER A 34 7.95 13.78 -3.84
CA SER A 34 8.04 15.06 -4.53
C SER A 34 6.67 15.49 -5.02
N PHE A 35 6.48 16.78 -5.24
CA PHE A 35 5.24 17.31 -5.80
C PHE A 35 5.49 18.36 -6.89
N SER A 36 4.49 18.52 -7.75
CA SER A 36 4.40 19.59 -8.72
C SER A 36 3.10 20.39 -8.47
N SER A 37 3.20 21.71 -8.52
CA SER A 37 2.06 22.62 -8.44
C SER A 37 1.72 23.32 -9.78
N ASP A 38 2.41 22.93 -10.87
CA ASP A 38 2.32 23.52 -12.21
C ASP A 38 2.10 22.50 -13.32
N ALA A 39 1.27 21.47 -13.01
CA ALA A 39 0.91 20.39 -13.92
C ALA A 39 2.10 19.55 -14.43
N GLY A 40 3.12 19.36 -13.58
CA GLY A 40 4.28 18.52 -13.87
C GLY A 40 5.42 19.24 -14.59
N THR A 41 5.34 20.56 -14.78
CA THR A 41 6.39 21.33 -15.44
C THR A 41 7.64 21.44 -14.58
N THR A 42 7.46 21.70 -13.27
CA THR A 42 8.54 21.69 -12.29
C THR A 42 8.17 20.84 -11.08
N TRP A 43 9.18 20.35 -10.36
CA TRP A 43 9.03 19.47 -9.20
C TRP A 43 9.80 20.01 -8.01
N SER A 44 9.27 19.78 -6.83
CA SER A 44 9.98 20.06 -5.58
C SER A 44 11.24 19.19 -5.47
N ASN A 45 12.18 19.61 -4.62
CA ASN A 45 13.25 18.69 -4.23
C ASN A 45 12.65 17.44 -3.60
N ALA A 46 13.30 16.29 -3.85
CA ALA A 46 12.94 15.03 -3.22
C ALA A 46 13.08 15.15 -1.70
N LEU A 47 12.05 14.71 -0.99
CA LEU A 47 12.01 14.65 0.47
C LEU A 47 11.88 13.20 0.91
N ARG A 48 12.78 12.73 1.78
CA ARG A 48 12.59 11.44 2.46
C ARG A 48 11.47 11.59 3.49
N ILE A 49 10.47 10.69 3.45
CA ILE A 49 9.33 10.74 4.35
C ILE A 49 9.39 9.67 5.45
N ASN A 50 9.90 8.47 5.15
CA ASN A 50 10.04 7.42 6.17
C ASN A 50 11.13 7.74 7.20
N LYS A 51 10.95 7.27 8.45
CA LYS A 51 11.95 7.33 9.53
C LYS A 51 12.70 6.01 9.67
N ILE A 52 12.00 4.89 9.43
CA ILE A 52 12.57 3.54 9.46
C ILE A 52 13.03 3.17 8.06
N SER A 53 14.34 3.10 7.84
CA SER A 53 14.92 2.68 6.57
C SER A 53 14.99 1.16 6.46
N GLY A 54 14.96 0.67 5.24
CA GLY A 54 15.34 -0.70 4.90
C GLY A 54 16.80 -0.81 4.45
N ASP A 55 17.24 -2.03 4.21
CA ASP A 55 18.51 -2.28 3.53
C ASP A 55 18.39 -2.09 2.00
N CYS A 56 19.47 -2.35 1.27
CA CYS A 56 19.49 -2.24 -0.19
C CYS A 56 19.46 -3.61 -0.89
N VAL A 57 19.33 -4.69 -0.14
CA VAL A 57 19.19 -6.05 -0.69
C VAL A 57 17.71 -6.29 -0.99
N ASP A 58 17.39 -6.61 -2.23
CA ASP A 58 16.02 -6.81 -2.73
C ASP A 58 15.32 -7.98 -2.01
N SER A 59 14.83 -7.69 -0.80
CA SER A 59 14.25 -8.66 0.15
C SER A 59 13.24 -7.99 1.09
N SER A 60 12.69 -8.73 2.05
CA SER A 60 11.70 -8.25 3.05
C SER A 60 12.18 -7.09 3.94
N ASN A 61 13.48 -6.80 3.94
CA ASN A 61 14.04 -5.70 4.72
C ASN A 61 14.13 -4.38 3.95
N THR A 62 13.84 -4.40 2.66
CA THR A 62 13.84 -3.21 1.82
C THR A 62 12.58 -2.39 2.07
N THR A 63 12.69 -1.06 2.09
CA THR A 63 11.54 -0.15 2.22
C THR A 63 10.91 0.08 0.84
N GLU A 64 9.72 -0.49 0.58
CA GLU A 64 9.09 -0.44 -0.74
C GLU A 64 7.55 -0.36 -0.71
N GLY A 65 6.96 -0.13 -1.90
CA GLY A 65 5.53 -0.21 -2.12
C GLY A 65 4.75 1.06 -1.79
N ALA A 66 5.39 2.22 -1.81
CA ALA A 66 4.73 3.47 -1.49
C ALA A 66 3.76 3.91 -2.60
N VAL A 67 2.46 3.79 -2.34
CA VAL A 67 1.39 4.30 -3.21
C VAL A 67 0.65 5.42 -2.48
N PRO A 68 0.71 6.68 -2.97
CA PRO A 68 0.04 7.80 -2.32
C PRO A 68 -1.44 7.87 -2.68
N CYS A 69 -2.26 8.35 -1.74
CA CYS A 69 -3.62 8.76 -2.02
C CYS A 69 -3.95 10.11 -1.35
N ILE A 70 -5.06 10.70 -1.75
CA ILE A 70 -5.49 12.01 -1.25
C ILE A 70 -6.78 11.87 -0.45
N GLY A 71 -6.77 12.47 0.74
CA GLY A 71 -7.92 12.56 1.61
C GLY A 71 -8.94 13.64 1.20
N PRO A 72 -10.11 13.67 1.88
CA PRO A 72 -11.23 14.55 1.51
C PRO A 72 -10.91 16.04 1.63
N ASN A 73 -9.96 16.46 2.46
CA ASN A 73 -9.57 17.87 2.61
C ASN A 73 -8.24 18.20 1.93
N GLY A 74 -7.64 17.23 1.20
CA GLY A 74 -6.38 17.37 0.49
C GLY A 74 -5.17 16.86 1.30
N GLU A 75 -5.40 16.08 2.34
CA GLU A 75 -4.36 15.34 3.03
C GLU A 75 -3.67 14.37 2.06
N ILE A 76 -2.39 14.14 2.25
CA ILE A 76 -1.62 13.14 1.52
C ILE A 76 -1.36 11.97 2.46
N TYR A 77 -1.71 10.76 2.05
CA TYR A 77 -1.53 9.53 2.80
C TYR A 77 -0.63 8.59 2.00
N VAL A 78 0.33 7.97 2.66
CA VAL A 78 1.26 7.02 2.05
C VAL A 78 1.48 5.85 2.99
N SER A 79 1.41 4.63 2.49
CA SER A 79 1.85 3.44 3.21
C SER A 79 2.94 2.72 2.43
N TRP A 80 3.76 1.94 3.13
CA TRP A 80 4.82 1.12 2.54
C TRP A 80 5.12 -0.10 3.40
N SER A 81 5.89 -1.02 2.85
CA SER A 81 6.35 -2.24 3.52
C SER A 81 7.83 -2.14 3.88
N VAL A 82 8.20 -2.57 5.07
CA VAL A 82 9.57 -2.82 5.51
C VAL A 82 9.58 -3.76 6.73
N HIS A 83 10.52 -4.70 6.79
CA HIS A 83 10.70 -5.63 7.94
C HIS A 83 9.42 -6.40 8.30
N ASP A 84 8.72 -6.96 7.30
CA ASP A 84 7.44 -7.66 7.45
C ASP A 84 6.33 -6.86 8.15
N LYS A 85 6.35 -5.54 7.97
CA LYS A 85 5.39 -4.61 8.54
C LYS A 85 4.95 -3.58 7.52
N LEU A 86 3.73 -3.11 7.73
CA LEU A 86 3.19 -1.95 7.03
C LEU A 86 3.37 -0.72 7.91
N TYR A 87 3.94 0.33 7.32
CA TYR A 87 4.03 1.64 7.92
C TYR A 87 3.24 2.66 7.10
N PHE A 88 2.87 3.73 7.77
CA PHE A 88 2.05 4.80 7.22
C PHE A 88 2.59 6.16 7.67
N ASP A 89 2.49 7.14 6.79
CA ASP A 89 2.74 8.54 7.09
C ASP A 89 1.74 9.44 6.35
N LYS A 90 1.60 10.68 6.80
CA LYS A 90 0.70 11.67 6.21
C LYS A 90 1.26 13.08 6.22
N SER A 91 0.82 13.85 5.25
CA SER A 91 1.01 15.31 5.22
C SER A 91 -0.35 16.01 5.21
N LEU A 92 -0.50 17.07 6.00
CA LEU A 92 -1.70 17.91 6.07
C LEU A 92 -1.53 19.27 5.40
N ASP A 93 -0.36 19.53 4.84
CA ASP A 93 0.04 20.83 4.30
C ASP A 93 0.55 20.77 2.85
N GLY A 94 0.11 19.75 2.11
CA GLY A 94 0.44 19.59 0.68
C GLY A 94 1.82 18.99 0.43
N GLY A 95 2.38 18.28 1.40
CA GLY A 95 3.67 17.60 1.32
C GLY A 95 4.84 18.37 1.89
N ALA A 96 4.58 19.53 2.52
CA ALA A 96 5.65 20.34 3.10
C ALA A 96 6.19 19.74 4.40
N THR A 97 5.33 19.17 5.25
CA THR A 97 5.72 18.46 6.47
C THR A 97 5.03 17.10 6.57
N TRP A 98 5.65 16.19 7.28
CA TRP A 98 5.24 14.82 7.52
C TRP A 98 5.35 14.50 9.00
N LEU A 99 4.77 13.39 9.47
CA LEU A 99 4.83 13.01 10.89
C LEU A 99 6.29 12.86 11.38
N ASP A 100 6.50 13.07 12.67
CA ASP A 100 7.81 12.88 13.30
C ASP A 100 8.20 11.39 13.38
N ASP A 101 7.21 10.50 13.49
CA ASP A 101 7.40 9.05 13.55
C ASP A 101 6.48 8.33 12.55
N ASP A 102 6.97 7.23 11.96
CA ASP A 102 6.17 6.35 11.12
C ASP A 102 5.11 5.62 11.96
N VAL A 103 3.86 5.59 11.51
CA VAL A 103 2.78 4.88 12.19
C VAL A 103 2.75 3.42 11.76
N PHE A 104 2.84 2.49 12.72
CA PHE A 104 2.63 1.07 12.44
C PHE A 104 1.17 0.80 12.04
N ALA A 105 0.95 0.32 10.81
CA ALA A 105 -0.38 0.06 10.28
C ALA A 105 -0.77 -1.43 10.33
N GLY A 106 0.19 -2.34 10.41
CA GLY A 106 -0.09 -3.77 10.47
C GLY A 106 1.14 -4.64 10.21
N LYS A 107 0.97 -5.94 10.37
CA LYS A 107 1.97 -6.93 9.98
C LYS A 107 1.76 -7.34 8.53
N GLN A 108 2.83 -7.76 7.87
CA GLN A 108 2.80 -8.30 6.51
C GLN A 108 3.81 -9.46 6.42
N TYR A 109 3.40 -10.64 6.81
CA TYR A 109 4.29 -11.81 6.90
C TYR A 109 4.73 -12.32 5.53
N GLY A 110 6.03 -12.15 5.21
CA GLY A 110 6.62 -12.57 3.95
C GLY A 110 5.92 -11.98 2.72
N GLY A 111 5.18 -10.87 2.87
CA GLY A 111 4.41 -10.24 1.80
C GLY A 111 5.26 -9.36 0.89
N TRP A 112 6.49 -9.05 1.27
CA TRP A 112 7.39 -8.26 0.44
C TRP A 112 7.77 -9.03 -0.83
N VAL A 113 8.09 -10.31 -0.71
CA VAL A 113 8.31 -11.23 -1.84
C VAL A 113 7.80 -12.63 -1.50
N TYR A 114 7.15 -13.29 -2.45
CA TYR A 114 6.73 -14.68 -2.32
C TYR A 114 6.69 -15.37 -3.69
N ASP A 115 6.85 -16.69 -3.66
CA ASP A 115 6.87 -17.51 -4.85
C ASP A 115 5.45 -17.89 -5.27
N ILE A 116 5.10 -17.57 -6.50
CA ILE A 116 3.90 -18.06 -7.19
C ILE A 116 4.38 -18.88 -8.38
N GLU A 117 4.06 -20.16 -8.40
CA GLU A 117 4.50 -21.04 -9.48
C GLU A 117 4.08 -20.50 -10.85
N GLY A 118 5.04 -20.41 -11.79
CA GLY A 118 4.82 -19.83 -13.11
C GLY A 118 4.85 -18.30 -13.20
N ILE A 119 5.04 -17.59 -12.09
CA ILE A 119 5.23 -16.13 -12.03
C ILE A 119 6.68 -15.84 -11.62
N PHE A 120 7.40 -15.06 -12.43
CA PHE A 120 8.83 -14.80 -12.21
C PHE A 120 9.09 -14.03 -10.92
N ARG A 121 8.24 -13.04 -10.59
CA ARG A 121 8.34 -12.22 -9.38
C ARG A 121 6.94 -11.83 -8.93
N CYS A 122 6.65 -12.00 -7.65
CA CYS A 122 5.41 -11.56 -7.05
C CYS A 122 5.65 -10.97 -5.67
N ASN A 123 4.88 -9.95 -5.33
CA ASN A 123 4.88 -9.32 -4.01
C ASN A 123 3.46 -8.89 -3.64
N GLY A 124 3.25 -8.61 -2.36
CA GLY A 124 1.99 -8.13 -1.81
C GLY A 124 2.07 -6.69 -1.34
N LEU A 125 2.95 -5.86 -1.92
CA LEU A 125 3.19 -4.48 -1.50
C LEU A 125 1.88 -3.68 -1.39
N PRO A 126 1.79 -2.75 -0.42
CA PRO A 126 0.54 -2.11 -0.05
C PRO A 126 0.03 -1.10 -1.08
N ILE A 127 -1.29 -1.02 -1.19
CA ILE A 127 -2.03 0.00 -1.95
C ILE A 127 -2.83 0.84 -0.95
N THR A 128 -2.54 2.13 -0.87
CA THR A 128 -3.25 3.08 -0.01
C THR A 128 -4.39 3.73 -0.77
N GLN A 129 -5.58 3.79 -0.17
CA GLN A 129 -6.74 4.53 -0.69
C GLN A 129 -7.50 5.23 0.44
N CYS A 130 -8.27 6.26 0.10
CA CYS A 130 -9.12 6.97 1.06
C CYS A 130 -10.51 7.17 0.48
N ASP A 131 -11.54 7.01 1.30
CA ASP A 131 -12.89 7.40 0.91
C ASP A 131 -13.04 8.92 0.89
N ILE A 132 -13.17 9.48 -0.29
CA ILE A 132 -13.43 10.91 -0.52
C ILE A 132 -14.87 11.20 -0.92
N SER A 133 -15.74 10.18 -0.89
CA SER A 133 -17.16 10.28 -1.23
C SER A 133 -17.97 11.05 -0.17
N ASN A 134 -19.27 11.09 -0.33
CA ASN A 134 -20.19 11.57 0.72
C ASN A 134 -20.82 10.42 1.52
N SER A 135 -20.22 9.24 1.51
CA SER A 135 -20.67 8.09 2.29
C SER A 135 -20.50 8.34 3.81
N PRO A 136 -21.10 7.51 4.67
CA PRO A 136 -20.85 7.53 6.11
C PRO A 136 -19.40 7.24 6.49
N TYR A 137 -18.61 6.68 5.57
CA TYR A 137 -17.22 6.28 5.77
C TYR A 137 -16.21 7.30 5.23
N LYS A 138 -16.67 8.48 4.79
CA LYS A 138 -15.81 9.56 4.29
C LYS A 138 -14.63 9.83 5.22
N GLY A 139 -13.43 9.84 4.66
CA GLY A 139 -12.18 10.04 5.40
C GLY A 139 -11.55 8.76 5.95
N THR A 140 -12.22 7.61 5.82
CA THR A 140 -11.60 6.31 6.15
C THR A 140 -10.47 6.02 5.18
N ILE A 141 -9.32 5.65 5.74
CA ILE A 141 -8.12 5.26 4.97
C ILE A 141 -8.06 3.74 4.97
N TYR A 142 -7.73 3.18 3.82
CA TYR A 142 -7.63 1.74 3.60
C TYR A 142 -6.24 1.40 3.07
N ILE A 143 -5.67 0.29 3.54
CA ILE A 143 -4.45 -0.32 2.98
C ILE A 143 -4.79 -1.76 2.61
N ASN A 144 -4.68 -2.07 1.31
CA ASN A 144 -4.80 -3.41 0.76
C ASN A 144 -3.40 -3.97 0.49
N TYR A 145 -3.19 -5.24 0.81
CA TYR A 145 -1.92 -5.94 0.62
C TYR A 145 -2.15 -7.44 0.52
N SER A 146 -1.08 -8.20 0.21
CA SER A 146 -1.12 -9.66 0.29
C SER A 146 0.06 -10.17 1.10
N ASP A 147 -0.12 -11.29 1.79
CA ASP A 147 0.94 -11.94 2.55
C ASP A 147 0.70 -13.45 2.75
N LYS A 148 1.61 -14.08 3.52
CA LYS A 148 1.62 -15.51 3.81
C LYS A 148 1.17 -15.84 5.24
N THR A 149 0.37 -14.98 5.88
CA THR A 149 -0.10 -15.19 7.27
C THR A 149 -0.74 -16.55 7.47
N ASN A 150 -1.46 -17.07 6.47
CA ASN A 150 -2.17 -18.33 6.55
C ASN A 150 -1.35 -19.55 6.11
N GLY A 151 -0.15 -19.35 5.55
CA GLY A 151 0.77 -20.42 5.17
C GLY A 151 1.74 -20.05 4.05
N GLU A 152 2.87 -20.71 3.99
CA GLU A 152 3.93 -20.44 2.99
C GLU A 152 3.47 -20.60 1.53
N LYS A 153 2.43 -21.42 1.31
CA LYS A 153 1.82 -21.66 -0.01
C LYS A 153 0.38 -21.16 -0.08
N ASP A 154 -0.03 -20.34 0.89
CA ASP A 154 -1.40 -19.85 1.04
C ASP A 154 -1.35 -18.32 1.14
N VAL A 155 -1.00 -17.69 0.03
CA VAL A 155 -0.98 -16.23 -0.08
C VAL A 155 -2.42 -15.75 -0.18
N ASP A 156 -2.80 -14.84 0.71
CA ASP A 156 -4.13 -14.23 0.77
C ASP A 156 -4.07 -12.71 0.60
N VAL A 157 -5.21 -12.13 0.25
CA VAL A 157 -5.41 -10.69 0.15
C VAL A 157 -6.03 -10.16 1.43
N PHE A 158 -5.44 -9.11 1.98
CA PHE A 158 -5.85 -8.48 3.23
C PHE A 158 -6.18 -6.99 3.07
N LEU A 159 -6.94 -6.48 4.03
CA LEU A 159 -7.29 -5.08 4.17
C LEU A 159 -7.19 -4.66 5.64
N VAL A 160 -6.56 -3.53 5.91
CA VAL A 160 -6.67 -2.79 7.19
C VAL A 160 -7.26 -1.41 6.93
N ARG A 161 -7.91 -0.83 7.94
CA ARG A 161 -8.50 0.50 7.83
C ARG A 161 -8.22 1.37 9.05
N SER A 162 -8.20 2.68 8.81
CA SER A 162 -8.16 3.70 9.86
C SER A 162 -9.32 4.67 9.68
N THR A 163 -10.03 4.99 10.77
CA THR A 163 -11.13 5.96 10.80
C THR A 163 -10.77 7.25 11.54
N ASP A 164 -9.52 7.37 11.98
CA ASP A 164 -9.00 8.50 12.77
C ASP A 164 -7.82 9.22 12.11
N GLY A 165 -7.80 9.17 10.77
CA GLY A 165 -6.78 9.84 9.97
C GLY A 165 -5.40 9.16 10.05
N GLY A 166 -5.35 7.84 10.23
CA GLY A 166 -4.13 7.04 10.25
C GLY A 166 -3.44 6.95 11.62
N SER A 167 -4.10 7.41 12.69
CA SER A 167 -3.51 7.34 14.04
C SER A 167 -3.59 5.94 14.64
N THR A 168 -4.67 5.21 14.38
CA THR A 168 -4.84 3.80 14.74
C THR A 168 -5.39 2.99 13.56
N TRP A 169 -5.13 1.68 13.56
CA TRP A 169 -5.50 0.77 12.50
C TRP A 169 -6.25 -0.45 13.03
N SER A 170 -7.19 -0.95 12.23
CA SER A 170 -7.93 -2.17 12.53
C SER A 170 -7.04 -3.41 12.48
N GLU A 171 -7.52 -4.51 13.08
CA GLU A 171 -7.02 -5.84 12.70
C GLU A 171 -7.21 -6.07 11.19
N ALA A 172 -6.35 -6.93 10.63
CA ALA A 172 -6.43 -7.29 9.22
C ALA A 172 -7.69 -8.12 8.93
N ILE A 173 -8.38 -7.76 7.86
CA ILE A 173 -9.52 -8.50 7.32
C ILE A 173 -9.06 -9.22 6.07
N ARG A 174 -9.25 -10.54 6.00
CA ARG A 174 -9.04 -11.32 4.78
C ARG A 174 -10.14 -10.99 3.78
N VAL A 175 -9.76 -10.67 2.55
CA VAL A 175 -10.67 -10.22 1.48
C VAL A 175 -11.23 -11.41 0.69
N ASN A 176 -10.38 -12.36 0.33
CA ASN A 176 -10.81 -13.57 -0.36
C ASN A 176 -11.52 -14.52 0.62
N ASP A 177 -12.53 -15.23 0.13
CA ASP A 177 -13.48 -16.02 0.92
C ASP A 177 -13.36 -17.55 0.76
N ASP A 178 -12.31 -18.02 0.08
CA ASP A 178 -12.00 -19.43 -0.04
C ASP A 178 -11.49 -20.02 1.31
N PRO A 179 -11.44 -21.35 1.51
CA PRO A 179 -10.97 -21.93 2.76
C PRO A 179 -9.51 -21.55 3.09
N VAL A 180 -9.26 -21.11 4.31
CA VAL A 180 -7.91 -20.85 4.83
C VAL A 180 -7.09 -22.14 4.85
N GLY A 181 -5.83 -22.07 4.43
CA GLY A 181 -4.89 -23.19 4.45
C GLY A 181 -5.13 -24.19 3.32
N ASN A 182 -5.83 -23.81 2.26
CA ASN A 182 -6.12 -24.67 1.13
C ASN A 182 -4.98 -24.77 0.11
N GLY A 183 -3.91 -23.96 0.27
CA GLY A 183 -2.78 -23.90 -0.63
C GLY A 183 -3.07 -23.24 -1.99
N LYS A 184 -4.18 -22.49 -2.08
CA LYS A 184 -4.58 -21.74 -3.28
C LYS A 184 -4.24 -20.27 -3.08
N GLN A 185 -3.42 -19.72 -3.97
CA GLN A 185 -2.89 -18.37 -3.81
C GLN A 185 -3.82 -17.32 -4.42
N GLN A 186 -3.94 -16.17 -3.71
CA GLN A 186 -4.52 -14.93 -4.19
C GLN A 186 -3.44 -13.85 -4.15
N PHE A 187 -3.16 -13.21 -5.28
CA PHE A 187 -1.98 -12.38 -5.43
C PHE A 187 -2.16 -11.21 -6.41
N MET A 188 -1.19 -10.27 -6.41
CA MET A 188 -1.18 -9.06 -7.26
C MET A 188 -2.50 -8.29 -7.15
N SER A 189 -2.93 -8.00 -5.92
CA SER A 189 -4.14 -7.24 -5.67
C SER A 189 -3.95 -5.75 -6.01
N TRP A 190 -5.07 -5.12 -6.41
CA TRP A 190 -5.17 -3.68 -6.58
C TRP A 190 -6.51 -3.18 -6.07
N MET A 191 -6.50 -2.06 -5.34
CA MET A 191 -7.69 -1.49 -4.73
C MET A 191 -8.05 -0.13 -5.32
N SER A 192 -9.36 0.13 -5.41
CA SER A 192 -9.93 1.44 -5.69
C SER A 192 -11.15 1.68 -4.81
N VAL A 193 -11.28 2.89 -4.28
CA VAL A 193 -12.49 3.36 -3.60
C VAL A 193 -13.26 4.26 -4.55
N ASP A 194 -14.54 3.96 -4.77
CA ASP A 194 -15.40 4.75 -5.63
C ASP A 194 -15.63 6.15 -5.04
N PRO A 195 -15.22 7.24 -5.72
CA PRO A 195 -15.27 8.59 -5.15
C PRO A 195 -16.70 9.14 -5.00
N VAL A 196 -17.71 8.44 -5.52
CA VAL A 196 -19.12 8.84 -5.42
C VAL A 196 -19.84 8.06 -4.34
N THR A 197 -19.66 6.74 -4.31
CA THR A 197 -20.40 5.85 -3.41
C THR A 197 -19.63 5.42 -2.16
N GLY A 198 -18.29 5.54 -2.16
CA GLY A 198 -17.42 5.01 -1.12
C GLY A 198 -17.19 3.49 -1.20
N SER A 199 -17.77 2.82 -2.21
CA SER A 199 -17.58 1.37 -2.37
C SER A 199 -16.12 1.02 -2.61
N ILE A 200 -15.61 0.04 -1.85
CA ILE A 200 -14.26 -0.50 -2.02
C ILE A 200 -14.33 -1.60 -3.07
N ASN A 201 -13.44 -1.56 -4.04
CA ASN A 201 -13.31 -2.58 -5.08
C ASN A 201 -11.86 -3.06 -5.08
N ILE A 202 -11.65 -4.38 -4.92
CA ILE A 202 -10.33 -5.01 -4.91
C ILE A 202 -10.33 -6.10 -5.97
N ILE A 203 -9.43 -5.98 -6.95
CA ILE A 203 -9.18 -7.02 -7.94
C ILE A 203 -7.92 -7.79 -7.56
N TYR A 204 -7.89 -9.07 -7.84
CA TYR A 204 -6.74 -9.93 -7.60
C TYR A 204 -6.77 -11.17 -8.48
N TYR A 205 -5.61 -11.78 -8.69
CA TYR A 205 -5.50 -13.10 -9.29
C TYR A 205 -5.81 -14.17 -8.26
N ASP A 206 -6.49 -15.25 -8.68
CA ASP A 206 -6.99 -16.30 -7.81
C ASP A 206 -6.87 -17.68 -8.46
N ARG A 207 -6.33 -18.63 -7.74
CA ARG A 207 -6.15 -20.02 -8.17
C ARG A 207 -7.08 -21.02 -7.49
N ARG A 208 -8.09 -20.56 -6.74
CA ARG A 208 -8.99 -21.43 -5.95
C ARG A 208 -9.66 -22.52 -6.74
N ASN A 209 -9.90 -22.32 -8.02
CA ASN A 209 -10.64 -23.25 -8.89
C ASN A 209 -9.75 -24.27 -9.62
N TYR A 210 -8.42 -24.19 -9.46
CA TYR A 210 -7.48 -24.94 -10.31
C TYR A 210 -6.45 -25.71 -9.47
N ASP A 211 -6.01 -26.84 -10.00
CA ASP A 211 -4.89 -27.63 -9.48
C ASP A 211 -3.64 -27.52 -10.38
N ASP A 212 -3.67 -26.61 -11.33
CA ASP A 212 -2.57 -26.28 -12.24
C ASP A 212 -2.25 -24.77 -12.17
N LEU A 213 -1.53 -24.23 -13.15
CA LEU A 213 -1.12 -22.82 -13.21
C LEU A 213 -2.22 -21.87 -13.71
N SER A 214 -3.39 -22.40 -14.03
CA SER A 214 -4.55 -21.59 -14.44
C SER A 214 -4.94 -20.62 -13.33
N THR A 215 -5.35 -19.44 -13.72
CA THR A 215 -5.59 -18.32 -12.79
C THR A 215 -6.77 -17.51 -13.29
N ASP A 216 -7.73 -17.25 -12.42
CA ASP A 216 -8.84 -16.32 -12.64
C ASP A 216 -8.50 -14.92 -12.14
N VAL A 217 -9.30 -13.94 -12.55
CA VAL A 217 -9.35 -12.61 -11.96
C VAL A 217 -10.63 -12.48 -11.15
N TYR A 218 -10.49 -12.21 -9.87
CA TYR A 218 -11.60 -11.98 -8.97
C TYR A 218 -11.76 -10.48 -8.65
N LEU A 219 -12.99 -10.09 -8.38
CA LEU A 219 -13.35 -8.79 -7.85
C LEU A 219 -14.11 -8.97 -6.53
N ALA A 220 -13.52 -8.52 -5.44
CA ALA A 220 -14.22 -8.33 -4.18
C ALA A 220 -14.74 -6.90 -4.08
N ARG A 221 -15.96 -6.73 -3.59
CA ARG A 221 -16.58 -5.43 -3.38
C ARG A 221 -17.22 -5.34 -2.01
N SER A 222 -16.92 -4.24 -1.28
CA SER A 222 -17.62 -3.85 -0.06
C SER A 222 -18.36 -2.54 -0.29
N THR A 223 -19.51 -2.41 0.35
CA THR A 223 -20.35 -1.18 0.35
C THR A 223 -20.54 -0.62 1.74
N ASP A 224 -19.90 -1.21 2.74
CA ASP A 224 -19.98 -0.93 4.18
C ASP A 224 -18.60 -0.83 4.85
#